data_4a542bd97951d524d5034b2ae2347dd2
#
_entry.id   4a542bd97951d524d5034b2ae2347dd2
#
_cell.length_a   1.000
_cell.length_b   1.000
_cell.length_c   1.000
_cell.angle_alpha   90.00
_cell.angle_beta   90.00
_cell.angle_gamma   90.00
#
_symmetry.space_group_name_H-M   'P 1'
#
loop_
_entity.id
_entity.type
_entity.pdbx_description
1 polymer ?
#
loop_
_entity_poly.entity_id
_entity_poly.type
_entity_poly.pdbx_seq_one_letter_code
_entity_poly.pdbx_strand_id
1 'polypeptide(L)'
;MEEAYLEIAIIAALKAGNDILKIYNDPQSDFEIERKADNSPLTIADKTAHKTIISYLSQTPFPILSEEGQNIPYQERKNWETLWIVDPLDGTKEFIKRNGEFTVNIALINNGTPILGVIYIPVKKS
;
A
#
# COMPACT_ATOMS: atom_id res chain seq x y z
N MET A 1 -21.76 -5.93 3.64
CA MET A 1 -20.91 -4.84 4.18
C MET A 1 -19.43 -5.15 3.94
N GLU A 2 -18.95 -6.29 4.44
CA GLU A 2 -17.54 -6.67 4.20
C GLU A 2 -17.23 -6.86 2.72
N GLU A 3 -18.18 -7.36 1.95
CA GLU A 3 -18.00 -7.55 0.50
C GLU A 3 -17.72 -6.22 -0.21
N ALA A 4 -18.42 -5.15 0.17
CA ALA A 4 -18.20 -3.83 -0.42
C ALA A 4 -16.81 -3.30 -0.09
N TYR A 5 -16.34 -3.51 1.14
CA TYR A 5 -14.99 -3.10 1.55
C TYR A 5 -13.93 -3.93 0.83
N LEU A 6 -14.18 -5.22 0.66
CA LEU A 6 -13.26 -6.08 -0.08
C LEU A 6 -13.14 -5.63 -1.54
N GLU A 7 -14.25 -5.26 -2.18
CA GLU A 7 -14.24 -4.75 -3.55
C GLU A 7 -13.42 -3.47 -3.66
N ILE A 8 -13.60 -2.54 -2.71
CA ILE A 8 -12.83 -1.30 -2.68
C ILE A 8 -11.33 -1.61 -2.54
N ALA A 9 -10.97 -2.52 -1.65
CA ALA A 9 -9.57 -2.90 -1.44
C ALA A 9 -8.97 -3.55 -2.68
N ILE A 10 -9.73 -4.41 -3.37
CA ILE A 10 -9.27 -5.06 -4.60
C ILE A 10 -9.04 -4.01 -5.69
N ILE A 11 -9.98 -3.09 -5.89
CA ILE A 11 -9.84 -2.02 -6.88
C ILE A 11 -8.63 -1.15 -6.55
N ALA A 12 -8.47 -0.78 -5.28
CA ALA A 12 -7.34 0.03 -4.83
C ALA A 12 -6.01 -0.67 -5.15
N ALA A 13 -5.91 -1.97 -4.86
CA ALA A 13 -4.71 -2.75 -5.12
C ALA A 13 -4.40 -2.85 -6.61
N LEU A 14 -5.42 -3.09 -7.44
CA LEU A 14 -5.25 -3.17 -8.89
C LEU A 14 -4.79 -1.83 -9.48
N LYS A 15 -5.39 -0.73 -9.06
CA LYS A 15 -5.03 0.61 -9.55
C LYS A 15 -3.62 0.99 -9.10
N ALA A 16 -3.29 0.73 -7.83
CA ALA A 16 -1.94 0.97 -7.32
C ALA A 16 -0.92 0.11 -8.08
N GLY A 17 -1.25 -1.15 -8.33
CA GLY A 17 -0.40 -2.05 -9.10
C GLY A 17 -0.14 -1.54 -10.51
N ASN A 18 -1.16 -0.99 -11.18
CA ASN A 18 -0.98 -0.39 -12.50
C ASN A 18 -0.04 0.82 -12.45
N ASP A 19 -0.19 1.67 -11.42
CA ASP A 19 0.69 2.83 -11.25
C ASP A 19 2.14 2.39 -11.02
N ILE A 20 2.34 1.37 -10.19
CA ILE A 20 3.66 0.80 -9.91
C ILE A 20 4.30 0.27 -11.20
N LEU A 21 3.53 -0.48 -12.00
CA LEU A 21 4.05 -1.07 -13.24
C LEU A 21 4.44 -0.02 -14.28
N LYS A 22 3.72 1.09 -14.37
CA LYS A 22 4.09 2.18 -15.27
C LYS A 22 5.48 2.71 -14.95
N ILE A 23 5.79 2.84 -13.67
CA ILE A 23 7.10 3.31 -13.21
C ILE A 23 8.15 2.20 -13.40
N TYR A 24 7.79 0.98 -13.01
CA TYR A 24 8.67 -0.19 -13.10
C TYR A 24 9.15 -0.46 -14.53
N ASN A 25 8.24 -0.31 -15.49
CA ASN A 25 8.51 -0.62 -16.90
C ASN A 25 9.05 0.58 -17.69
N ASP A 26 9.21 1.75 -17.05
CA ASP A 26 9.76 2.93 -17.70
C ASP A 26 11.29 2.83 -17.72
N PRO A 27 11.92 2.66 -18.90
CA PRO A 27 13.38 2.51 -18.97
C PRO A 27 14.13 3.79 -18.63
N GLN A 28 13.45 4.94 -18.60
CA GLN A 28 14.04 6.21 -18.28
C GLN A 28 13.97 6.55 -16.79
N SER A 29 13.20 5.76 -16.02
CA SER A 29 13.02 6.06 -14.61
C SER A 29 14.21 5.61 -13.77
N ASP A 30 14.69 6.48 -12.89
CA ASP A 30 15.66 6.14 -11.85
C ASP A 30 14.95 5.86 -10.53
N PHE A 31 13.60 5.81 -10.54
CA PHE A 31 12.70 5.57 -9.41
C PHE A 31 12.74 6.66 -8.34
N GLU A 32 13.51 7.74 -8.52
CA GLU A 32 13.64 8.83 -7.55
C GLU A 32 13.87 8.28 -6.14
N ILE A 33 14.90 7.46 -5.99
CA ILE A 33 15.17 6.71 -4.75
C ILE A 33 15.58 7.67 -3.63
N GLU A 34 14.87 7.56 -2.50
CA GLU A 34 15.17 8.31 -1.27
C GLU A 34 15.43 7.31 -0.14
N ARG A 35 15.85 7.81 1.02
CA ARG A 35 16.00 6.99 2.21
C ARG A 35 15.10 7.53 3.31
N LYS A 36 14.41 6.61 4.01
CA LYS A 36 13.59 6.94 5.18
C LYS A 36 14.49 7.14 6.41
N ALA A 37 13.90 7.57 7.54
CA ALA A 37 14.61 7.78 8.79
C ALA A 37 15.37 6.53 9.26
N ASP A 38 14.81 5.34 9.00
CA ASP A 38 15.44 4.05 9.34
C ASP A 38 16.40 3.54 8.26
N ASN A 39 16.73 4.40 7.28
CA ASN A 39 17.61 4.10 6.15
C ASN A 39 17.05 3.11 5.12
N SER A 40 15.75 2.74 5.21
CA SER A 40 15.12 1.93 4.18
C SER A 40 14.82 2.76 2.93
N PRO A 41 14.80 2.16 1.73
CA PRO A 41 14.58 2.91 0.49
C PRO A 41 13.10 3.31 0.31
N LEU A 42 12.91 4.43 -0.35
CA LEU A 42 11.60 4.96 -0.74
C LEU A 42 11.69 5.42 -2.19
N THR A 43 10.75 5.00 -3.02
CA THR A 43 10.74 5.36 -4.44
C THR A 43 9.47 6.15 -4.79
N ILE A 44 9.47 6.72 -6.00
CA ILE A 44 8.26 7.38 -6.52
C ILE A 44 7.09 6.37 -6.63
N ALA A 45 7.38 5.07 -6.83
CA ALA A 45 6.36 4.05 -6.90
C ALA A 45 5.67 3.86 -5.56
N ASP A 46 6.42 3.87 -4.44
CA ASP A 46 5.84 3.81 -3.08
C ASP A 46 4.87 4.96 -2.86
N LYS A 47 5.29 6.18 -3.20
CA LYS A 47 4.50 7.40 -3.00
C LYS A 47 3.24 7.41 -3.86
N THR A 48 3.37 7.02 -5.13
CA THR A 48 2.25 7.00 -6.07
C THR A 48 1.22 5.96 -5.66
N ALA A 49 1.66 4.75 -5.32
CA ALA A 49 0.78 3.69 -4.87
C ALA A 49 0.04 4.09 -3.59
N HIS A 50 0.74 4.72 -2.65
CA HIS A 50 0.12 5.22 -1.41
C HIS A 50 -1.04 6.17 -1.73
N LYS A 51 -0.81 7.17 -2.57
CA LYS A 51 -1.84 8.16 -2.93
C LYS A 51 -3.05 7.50 -3.58
N THR A 52 -2.82 6.57 -4.48
CA THR A 52 -3.90 5.84 -5.16
C THR A 52 -4.73 5.05 -4.17
N ILE A 53 -4.10 4.29 -3.29
CA ILE A 53 -4.82 3.46 -2.30
C ILE A 53 -5.62 4.35 -1.35
N ILE A 54 -5.01 5.43 -0.84
CA ILE A 54 -5.70 6.35 0.07
C ILE A 54 -6.95 6.93 -0.60
N SER A 55 -6.90 7.27 -1.88
CA SER A 55 -8.05 7.84 -2.57
C SER A 55 -9.25 6.90 -2.59
N TYR A 56 -9.02 5.59 -2.67
CA TYR A 56 -10.11 4.60 -2.62
C TYR A 56 -10.55 4.29 -1.20
N LEU A 57 -9.61 4.04 -0.28
CA LEU A 57 -9.96 3.66 1.08
C LEU A 57 -10.59 4.81 1.89
N SER A 58 -10.31 6.05 1.51
CA SER A 58 -10.92 7.22 2.16
C SER A 58 -12.42 7.33 1.92
N GLN A 59 -12.96 6.52 1.01
CA GLN A 59 -14.42 6.42 0.80
C GLN A 59 -15.09 5.60 1.90
N THR A 60 -14.32 4.93 2.74
CA THR A 60 -14.82 4.16 3.87
C THR A 60 -14.70 5.00 5.15
N PRO A 61 -15.45 4.63 6.22
CA PRO A 61 -15.43 5.41 7.47
C PRO A 61 -14.23 5.08 8.37
N PHE A 62 -13.30 4.25 7.94
CA PHE A 62 -12.22 3.74 8.79
C PHE A 62 -10.94 4.52 8.60
N PRO A 63 -10.17 4.75 9.69
CA PRO A 63 -8.84 5.34 9.57
C PRO A 63 -7.88 4.40 8.85
N ILE A 64 -6.80 4.98 8.31
CA ILE A 64 -5.83 4.26 7.49
C ILE A 64 -4.43 4.42 8.10
N LEU A 65 -3.78 3.29 8.38
CA LEU A 65 -2.39 3.26 8.80
C LEU A 65 -1.57 2.72 7.63
N SER A 66 -0.77 3.59 7.03
CA SER A 66 0.02 3.24 5.84
C SER A 66 1.51 3.37 6.13
N GLU A 67 2.31 2.45 5.58
CA GLU A 67 3.78 2.50 5.69
C GLU A 67 4.36 3.79 5.13
N GLU A 68 3.69 4.41 4.15
CA GLU A 68 4.14 5.64 3.51
C GLU A 68 3.37 6.87 3.98
N GLY A 69 2.51 6.70 4.98
CA GLY A 69 1.70 7.79 5.52
C GLY A 69 2.36 8.50 6.69
N GLN A 70 1.59 9.39 7.32
CA GLN A 70 2.04 10.09 8.52
C GLN A 70 2.27 9.10 9.66
N ASN A 71 3.25 9.40 10.49
CA ASN A 71 3.50 8.62 11.69
C ASN A 71 2.45 8.99 12.74
N ILE A 72 1.46 8.12 12.93
CA ILE A 72 0.37 8.35 13.88
C ILE A 72 0.78 7.79 15.24
N PRO A 73 0.76 8.63 16.30
CA PRO A 73 1.13 8.17 17.64
C PRO A 73 0.27 7.00 18.13
N TYR A 74 0.88 6.04 18.81
CA TYR A 74 0.17 4.88 19.35
C TYR A 74 -1.00 5.30 20.25
N GLN A 75 -0.83 6.38 21.04
CA GLN A 75 -1.86 6.86 21.93
C GLN A 75 -3.15 7.25 21.21
N GLU A 76 -3.03 7.70 19.96
CA GLU A 76 -4.18 8.02 19.12
C GLU A 76 -4.76 6.76 18.49
N ARG A 77 -3.92 5.93 17.85
CA ARG A 77 -4.38 4.77 17.08
C ARG A 77 -4.82 3.57 17.92
N LYS A 78 -4.40 3.50 19.19
CA LYS A 78 -4.79 2.38 20.07
C LYS A 78 -6.29 2.32 20.33
N ASN A 79 -7.01 3.42 20.15
CA ASN A 79 -8.45 3.51 20.34
C ASN A 79 -9.24 3.17 19.08
N TRP A 80 -8.57 2.91 17.98
CA TRP A 80 -9.24 2.57 16.73
C TRP A 80 -9.74 1.13 16.80
N GLU A 81 -11.06 0.98 16.71
CA GLU A 81 -11.69 -0.35 16.69
C GLU A 81 -11.46 -1.03 15.36
N THR A 82 -11.66 -0.29 14.27
CA THR A 82 -11.51 -0.79 12.90
C THR A 82 -10.58 0.15 12.13
N LEU A 83 -9.63 -0.41 11.38
CA LEU A 83 -8.70 0.38 10.61
C LEU A 83 -8.18 -0.40 9.43
N TRP A 84 -7.76 0.34 8.39
CA TRP A 84 -7.00 -0.22 7.28
C TRP A 84 -5.51 -0.21 7.64
N ILE A 85 -4.83 -1.31 7.33
CA ILE A 85 -3.36 -1.35 7.35
C ILE A 85 -2.91 -1.56 5.91
N VAL A 86 -2.04 -0.68 5.44
CA VAL A 86 -1.61 -0.64 4.04
C VAL A 86 -0.09 -0.62 3.95
N ASP A 87 0.44 -1.52 3.12
CA ASP A 87 1.80 -1.42 2.62
C ASP A 87 1.69 -1.25 1.10
N PRO A 88 1.81 -0.02 0.59
CA PRO A 88 1.56 0.25 -0.84
C PRO A 88 2.51 -0.47 -1.77
N LEU A 89 3.76 -0.69 -1.32
CA LEU A 89 4.75 -1.44 -2.07
C LEU A 89 5.65 -2.16 -1.08
N ASP A 90 5.34 -3.44 -0.86
CA ASP A 90 6.15 -4.32 -0.01
C ASP A 90 7.23 -4.95 -0.87
N GLY A 91 8.48 -4.81 -0.46
CA GLY A 91 9.61 -5.25 -1.24
C GLY A 91 10.21 -4.15 -2.10
N THR A 92 10.36 -2.94 -1.55
CA THR A 92 10.95 -1.82 -2.29
C THR A 92 12.35 -2.15 -2.81
N LYS A 93 13.14 -2.90 -2.02
CA LYS A 93 14.48 -3.36 -2.46
C LYS A 93 14.37 -4.25 -3.70
N GLU A 94 13.38 -5.15 -3.71
CA GLU A 94 13.14 -6.04 -4.84
C GLU A 94 12.66 -5.28 -6.07
N PHE A 95 11.86 -4.23 -5.85
CA PHE A 95 11.44 -3.33 -6.90
C PHE A 95 12.64 -2.64 -7.55
N ILE A 96 13.54 -2.09 -6.73
CA ILE A 96 14.75 -1.41 -7.21
C ILE A 96 15.64 -2.37 -7.99
N LYS A 97 15.75 -3.63 -7.54
CA LYS A 97 16.53 -4.66 -8.23
C LYS A 97 15.86 -5.18 -9.49
N ARG A 98 14.60 -4.83 -9.72
CA ARG A 98 13.81 -5.23 -10.90
C ARG A 98 13.63 -6.75 -11.02
N ASN A 99 13.47 -7.45 -9.87
CA ASN A 99 13.26 -8.91 -9.88
C ASN A 99 11.78 -9.32 -9.86
N GLY A 100 10.86 -8.36 -9.80
CA GLY A 100 9.41 -8.63 -9.85
C GLY A 100 8.81 -9.14 -8.56
N GLU A 101 9.57 -9.27 -7.50
CA GLU A 101 9.12 -9.84 -6.22
C GLU A 101 8.66 -8.77 -5.24
N PHE A 102 7.71 -7.94 -5.65
CA PHE A 102 7.11 -6.93 -4.79
C PHE A 102 5.59 -7.06 -4.85
N THR A 103 4.92 -6.61 -3.79
CA THR A 103 3.48 -6.77 -3.65
C THR A 103 2.82 -5.48 -3.14
N VAL A 104 1.49 -5.40 -3.34
CA VAL A 104 0.62 -4.39 -2.71
C VAL A 104 -0.17 -5.14 -1.64
N ASN A 105 -0.14 -4.68 -0.40
CA ASN A 105 -0.81 -5.33 0.71
C ASN A 105 -1.80 -4.38 1.38
N ILE A 106 -3.06 -4.80 1.49
CA ILE A 106 -4.12 -4.04 2.13
C ILE A 106 -4.90 -4.98 3.05
N ALA A 107 -5.09 -4.59 4.30
CA ALA A 107 -5.86 -5.38 5.26
C ALA A 107 -6.81 -4.49 6.05
N LEU A 108 -7.99 -5.02 6.37
CA LEU A 108 -8.93 -4.37 7.28
C LEU A 108 -8.89 -5.13 8.60
N ILE A 109 -8.64 -4.42 9.67
CA ILE A 109 -8.48 -4.98 11.02
C ILE A 109 -9.63 -4.50 11.88
N ASN A 110 -10.26 -5.40 12.63
CA ASN A 110 -11.30 -5.07 13.60
C ASN A 110 -10.96 -5.67 14.96
N ASN A 111 -10.81 -4.81 15.96
CA ASN A 111 -10.44 -5.24 17.32
C ASN A 111 -9.20 -6.13 17.33
N GLY A 112 -8.18 -5.75 16.56
CA GLY A 112 -6.92 -6.48 16.51
C GLY A 112 -6.94 -7.73 15.63
N THR A 113 -8.07 -8.05 14.99
CA THR A 113 -8.21 -9.26 14.18
C THR A 113 -8.40 -8.88 12.71
N PRO A 114 -7.59 -9.43 11.78
CA PRO A 114 -7.80 -9.19 10.36
C PRO A 114 -9.14 -9.81 9.92
N ILE A 115 -9.98 -9.02 9.26
CA ILE A 115 -11.28 -9.50 8.75
C ILE A 115 -11.32 -9.61 7.24
N LEU A 116 -10.41 -8.93 6.55
CA LEU A 116 -10.16 -9.15 5.12
C LEU A 116 -8.73 -8.73 4.79
N GLY A 117 -8.21 -9.27 3.71
CA GLY A 117 -6.88 -8.89 3.24
C GLY A 117 -6.76 -9.10 1.74
N VAL A 118 -5.95 -8.24 1.11
CA VAL A 118 -5.61 -8.34 -0.30
C VAL A 118 -4.10 -8.26 -0.42
N ILE A 119 -3.53 -9.27 -1.08
CA ILE A 119 -2.13 -9.27 -1.47
C ILE A 119 -2.11 -9.40 -2.99
N TYR A 120 -1.59 -8.38 -3.66
CA TYR A 120 -1.55 -8.33 -5.11
C TYR A 120 -0.11 -8.29 -5.59
N ILE A 121 0.21 -9.12 -6.58
CA ILE A 121 1.54 -9.20 -7.19
C ILE A 121 1.44 -8.54 -8.58
N PRO A 122 1.82 -7.27 -8.73
CA PRO A 122 1.57 -6.52 -9.98
C PRO A 122 2.19 -7.17 -11.22
N VAL A 123 3.42 -7.67 -11.11
CA VAL A 123 4.11 -8.30 -12.25
C VAL A 123 3.36 -9.54 -12.74
N LYS A 124 2.76 -10.29 -11.81
CA LYS A 124 2.00 -11.51 -12.14
C LYS A 124 0.52 -11.23 -12.37
N LYS A 125 0.05 -10.04 -12.01
CA LYS A 125 -1.37 -9.64 -12.08
C LYS A 125 -2.28 -10.58 -11.30
N SER A 126 -1.83 -10.96 -10.13
CA SER A 126 -2.60 -11.87 -9.28
C SER A 126 -2.52 -11.52 -7.79
#